data_db91184f6111f03006506c4e080abcb1
#
_entry.id   db91184f6111f03006506c4e080abcb1
#
_cell.length_a   1.000
_cell.length_b   1.000
_cell.length_c   1.000
_cell.angle_alpha   90.00
_cell.angle_beta   90.00
_cell.angle_gamma   90.00
#
_symmetry.space_group_name_H-M   'P 1'
#
loop_
_entity.id
_entity.type
_entity.pdbx_description
1 polymer ?
#
loop_
_entity_poly.entity_id
_entity_poly.type
_entity_poly.pdbx_seq_one_letter_code
_entity_poly.pdbx_strand_id
1 'polypeptide(L)'
;MASRTGRLRQCAHWCAAMVNGRNKGAAFERQIAGMLFDELGIRFKRNLDQYQQKGLADLTPDQPFPFELELKRYKDRVEPRWWDQIVAATPPGKFPALIWKLDRQPINVRIPIEALVVLGRDDAATHDAYDWRYTATLSWDDWIMVVRELLCMKQS
;
A
#
# COMPACT_ATOMS: atom_id res chain seq x y z
N MET A 1 37.10 28.56 -15.44
CA MET A 1 35.73 29.14 -15.43
C MET A 1 34.72 28.04 -15.83
N ALA A 2 34.11 27.37 -14.87
CA ALA A 2 33.11 26.34 -15.13
C ALA A 2 31.76 27.00 -15.41
N SER A 3 31.19 26.74 -16.59
CA SER A 3 30.03 27.44 -17.14
C SER A 3 28.78 27.27 -16.26
N ARG A 4 28.12 28.37 -15.94
CA ARG A 4 26.84 28.45 -15.22
C ARG A 4 25.69 27.63 -15.85
N THR A 5 25.81 27.25 -17.10
CA THR A 5 24.80 26.49 -17.88
C THR A 5 24.68 25.01 -17.48
N GLY A 6 25.73 24.38 -16.96
CA GLY A 6 25.69 22.97 -16.55
C GLY A 6 24.83 22.72 -15.29
N ARG A 7 24.86 23.63 -14.33
CA ARG A 7 24.10 23.49 -13.07
C ARG A 7 22.59 23.66 -13.26
N LEU A 8 22.15 24.54 -14.14
CA LEU A 8 20.72 24.76 -14.41
C LEU A 8 20.08 23.57 -15.12
N ARG A 9 20.81 22.88 -15.99
CA ARG A 9 20.31 21.65 -16.66
C ARG A 9 20.18 20.47 -15.70
N GLN A 10 21.08 20.33 -14.75
CA GLN A 10 20.99 19.29 -13.72
C GLN A 10 19.77 19.51 -12.81
N CYS A 11 19.54 20.74 -12.32
CA CYS A 11 18.38 21.07 -11.49
C CYS A 11 17.06 20.80 -12.21
N ALA A 12 16.95 21.18 -13.49
CA ALA A 12 15.75 20.94 -14.29
C ALA A 12 15.45 19.44 -14.49
N HIS A 13 16.50 18.63 -14.68
CA HIS A 13 16.35 17.18 -14.82
C HIS A 13 15.91 16.51 -13.51
N TRP A 14 16.42 16.95 -12.37
CA TRP A 14 16.01 16.46 -11.05
C TRP A 14 14.56 16.85 -10.71
N CYS A 15 14.16 18.08 -11.02
CA CYS A 15 12.78 18.53 -10.83
C CYS A 15 11.79 17.75 -11.70
N ALA A 16 12.13 17.50 -12.96
CA ALA A 16 11.28 16.72 -13.88
C ALA A 16 11.16 15.24 -13.43
N ALA A 17 12.24 14.64 -12.92
CA ALA A 17 12.22 13.28 -12.39
C ALA A 17 11.37 13.16 -11.12
N MET A 18 11.41 14.16 -10.24
CA MET A 18 10.59 14.21 -9.02
C MET A 18 9.09 14.41 -9.35
N VAL A 19 8.75 15.25 -10.31
CA VAL A 19 7.36 15.43 -10.80
C VAL A 19 6.82 14.14 -11.41
N ASN A 20 7.62 13.44 -12.21
CA ASN A 20 7.23 12.15 -12.78
C ASN A 20 7.00 11.06 -11.70
N GLY A 21 7.80 11.02 -10.64
CA GLY A 21 7.62 10.08 -9.53
C GLY A 21 6.31 10.30 -8.77
N ARG A 22 5.97 11.54 -8.44
CA ARG A 22 4.70 11.92 -7.78
C ARG A 22 3.48 11.58 -8.64
N ASN A 23 3.55 11.87 -9.94
CA ASN A 23 2.45 11.56 -10.88
C ASN A 23 2.24 10.05 -11.04
N LYS A 24 3.32 9.25 -11.06
CA LYS A 24 3.24 7.79 -11.09
C LYS A 24 2.60 7.21 -9.83
N GLY A 25 2.97 7.72 -8.65
CA GLY A 25 2.36 7.33 -7.38
C GLY A 25 0.87 7.63 -7.36
N ALA A 26 0.50 8.87 -7.65
CA ALA A 26 -0.90 9.31 -7.70
C ALA A 26 -1.74 8.54 -8.74
N ALA A 27 -1.16 8.19 -9.88
CA ALA A 27 -1.84 7.35 -10.88
C ALA A 27 -2.06 5.92 -10.36
N PHE A 28 -1.08 5.36 -9.65
CA PHE A 28 -1.18 4.03 -9.07
C PHE A 28 -2.23 3.97 -7.96
N GLU A 29 -2.29 4.97 -7.06
CA GLU A 29 -3.32 5.07 -6.04
C GLU A 29 -4.74 5.10 -6.66
N ARG A 30 -4.95 5.89 -7.73
CA ARG A 30 -6.23 5.90 -8.45
C ARG A 30 -6.56 4.56 -9.11
N GLN A 31 -5.54 3.91 -9.68
CA GLN A 31 -5.71 2.58 -10.27
C GLN A 31 -6.17 1.56 -9.22
N ILE A 32 -5.50 1.49 -8.08
CA ILE A 32 -5.85 0.55 -7.01
C ILE A 32 -7.22 0.87 -6.43
N ALA A 33 -7.56 2.14 -6.21
CA ALA A 33 -8.89 2.53 -5.74
C ALA A 33 -10.00 2.09 -6.71
N GLY A 34 -9.78 2.23 -8.03
CA GLY A 34 -10.71 1.74 -9.06
C GLY A 34 -10.85 0.22 -9.04
N MET A 35 -9.73 -0.51 -8.99
CA MET A 35 -9.74 -1.98 -8.94
C MET A 35 -10.46 -2.50 -7.67
N LEU A 36 -10.25 -1.88 -6.51
CA LEU A 36 -10.94 -2.23 -5.27
C LEU A 36 -12.45 -1.99 -5.37
N PHE A 37 -12.86 -0.91 -6.03
CA PHE A 37 -14.27 -0.64 -6.28
C PHE A 37 -14.90 -1.69 -7.22
N ASP A 38 -14.22 -2.03 -8.30
CA ASP A 38 -14.69 -3.01 -9.28
C ASP A 38 -14.82 -4.41 -8.65
N GLU A 39 -13.87 -4.80 -7.79
CA GLU A 39 -13.83 -6.15 -7.18
C GLU A 39 -14.69 -6.29 -5.92
N LEU A 40 -14.81 -5.24 -5.11
CA LEU A 40 -15.40 -5.30 -3.77
C LEU A 40 -16.63 -4.39 -3.60
N GLY A 41 -16.86 -3.46 -4.52
CA GLY A 41 -17.89 -2.42 -4.38
C GLY A 41 -17.56 -1.35 -3.32
N ILE A 42 -16.36 -1.36 -2.77
CA ILE A 42 -15.91 -0.44 -1.72
C ILE A 42 -15.20 0.75 -2.35
N ARG A 43 -15.64 1.97 -2.00
CA ARG A 43 -15.01 3.19 -2.48
C ARG A 43 -13.85 3.59 -1.58
N PHE A 44 -12.72 3.90 -2.20
CA PHE A 44 -11.54 4.38 -1.51
C PHE A 44 -11.22 5.81 -1.95
N LYS A 45 -10.99 6.68 -0.97
CA LYS A 45 -10.52 8.05 -1.18
C LYS A 45 -9.01 8.11 -0.95
N ARG A 46 -8.32 8.87 -1.82
CA ARG A 46 -6.91 9.19 -1.63
C ARG A 46 -6.75 10.14 -0.45
N ASN A 47 -5.82 9.83 0.42
CA ASN A 47 -5.46 10.73 1.50
C ASN A 47 -4.49 11.80 0.99
N LEU A 48 -5.00 13.00 0.71
CA LEU A 48 -4.20 14.12 0.21
C LEU A 48 -3.44 14.85 1.34
N ASP A 49 -3.81 14.61 2.59
CA ASP A 49 -3.23 15.29 3.77
C ASP A 49 -1.96 14.58 4.31
N GLN A 50 -1.52 13.50 3.66
CA GLN A 50 -0.30 12.76 4.03
C GLN A 50 0.94 13.66 4.15
N TYR A 51 0.99 14.76 3.42
CA TYR A 51 2.11 15.71 3.49
C TYR A 51 2.13 16.53 4.79
N GLN A 52 1.01 16.60 5.51
CA GLN A 52 0.87 17.36 6.75
C GLN A 52 0.89 16.46 8.00
N GLN A 53 0.49 15.20 7.87
CA GLN A 53 0.44 14.24 8.98
C GLN A 53 1.16 12.94 8.59
N LYS A 54 2.33 12.70 9.19
CA LYS A 54 3.04 11.42 9.03
C LYS A 54 2.23 10.29 9.65
N GLY A 55 2.05 9.18 8.92
CA GLY A 55 1.43 7.96 9.45
C GLY A 55 -0.01 7.72 9.03
N LEU A 56 -0.48 8.38 7.97
CA LEU A 56 -1.79 8.09 7.38
C LEU A 56 -1.60 7.16 6.17
N ALA A 57 -2.53 6.19 6.02
CA ALA A 57 -2.59 5.30 4.86
C ALA A 57 -2.85 6.07 3.55
N ASP A 58 -2.39 5.52 2.43
CA ASP A 58 -2.55 6.13 1.10
C ASP A 58 -4.00 6.21 0.64
N LEU A 59 -4.81 5.22 1.03
CA LEU A 59 -6.23 5.10 0.68
C LEU A 59 -7.10 4.91 1.93
N THR A 60 -8.20 5.66 2.02
CA THR A 60 -9.19 5.54 3.10
C THR A 60 -10.50 4.99 2.53
N PRO A 61 -11.02 3.85 3.03
CA PRO A 61 -12.29 3.27 2.60
C PRO A 61 -13.49 4.06 3.18
N ASP A 62 -14.63 4.02 2.48
CA ASP A 62 -15.89 4.62 2.92
C ASP A 62 -16.72 3.71 3.84
N GLN A 63 -16.24 2.49 4.10
CA GLN A 63 -16.87 1.51 4.98
C GLN A 63 -15.81 0.66 5.71
N PRO A 64 -16.15 -0.12 6.74
CA PRO A 64 -15.20 -0.97 7.46
C PRO A 64 -14.42 -1.88 6.51
N PHE A 65 -13.09 -1.85 6.65
CA PHE A 65 -12.18 -2.62 5.80
C PHE A 65 -11.09 -3.27 6.67
N PRO A 66 -10.73 -4.56 6.42
CA PRO A 66 -9.85 -5.30 7.33
C PRO A 66 -8.38 -4.90 7.26
N PHE A 67 -7.96 -4.16 6.22
CA PHE A 67 -6.57 -3.78 6.01
C PHE A 67 -6.37 -2.27 6.06
N GLU A 68 -5.19 -1.86 6.49
CA GLU A 68 -4.63 -0.53 6.25
C GLU A 68 -3.68 -0.62 5.06
N LEU A 69 -3.76 0.33 4.10
CA LEU A 69 -3.12 0.18 2.79
C LEU A 69 -1.99 1.17 2.60
N GLU A 70 -0.80 0.67 2.26
CA GLU A 70 0.33 1.45 1.76
C GLU A 70 0.63 1.06 0.31
N LEU A 71 0.73 2.04 -0.58
CA LEU A 71 0.90 1.82 -2.01
C LEU A 71 2.25 2.33 -2.50
N LYS A 72 3.00 1.48 -3.19
CA LYS A 72 4.32 1.84 -3.73
C LYS A 72 4.41 1.51 -5.22
N ARG A 73 4.70 2.54 -6.01
CA ARG A 73 5.01 2.37 -7.44
C ARG A 73 6.47 2.71 -7.66
N TYR A 74 7.28 1.71 -7.97
CA TYR A 74 8.72 1.85 -8.06
C TYR A 74 9.26 1.25 -9.36
N LYS A 75 10.54 1.50 -9.66
CA LYS A 75 11.17 1.07 -10.90
C LYS A 75 11.61 -0.39 -10.84
N ASP A 76 12.38 -0.76 -9.81
CA ASP A 76 13.22 -1.96 -9.84
C ASP A 76 13.32 -2.75 -8.53
N ARG A 77 12.96 -2.20 -7.38
CA ARG A 77 13.13 -2.90 -6.09
C ARG A 77 12.06 -2.56 -5.06
N VAL A 78 11.88 -3.48 -4.13
CA VAL A 78 11.06 -3.32 -2.92
C VAL A 78 12.00 -2.98 -1.76
N GLU A 79 11.62 -2.02 -0.92
CA GLU A 79 12.39 -1.60 0.24
C GLU A 79 11.71 -2.05 1.55
N PRO A 80 12.42 -2.76 2.46
CA PRO A 80 11.85 -3.22 3.73
C PRO A 80 11.19 -2.11 4.56
N ARG A 81 11.75 -0.90 4.54
CA ARG A 81 11.19 0.27 5.25
C ARG A 81 9.74 0.62 4.88
N TRP A 82 9.26 0.20 3.70
CA TRP A 82 7.86 0.42 3.33
C TRP A 82 6.91 -0.43 4.17
N TRP A 83 7.36 -1.63 4.55
CA TRP A 83 6.62 -2.47 5.48
C TRP A 83 6.58 -1.84 6.87
N ASP A 84 7.70 -1.35 7.37
CA ASP A 84 7.76 -0.69 8.67
C ASP A 84 6.84 0.55 8.72
N GLN A 85 6.74 1.29 7.60
CA GLN A 85 5.83 2.44 7.48
C GLN A 85 4.37 2.04 7.67
N ILE A 86 3.90 0.99 6.96
CA ILE A 86 2.50 0.58 7.06
C ILE A 86 2.19 -0.06 8.41
N VAL A 87 3.11 -0.85 8.98
CA VAL A 87 2.94 -1.41 10.32
C VAL A 87 2.74 -0.30 11.34
N ALA A 88 3.57 0.75 11.31
CA ALA A 88 3.46 1.90 12.20
C ALA A 88 2.16 2.71 12.00
N ALA A 89 1.60 2.72 10.79
CA ALA A 89 0.36 3.44 10.46
C ALA A 89 -0.91 2.61 10.73
N THR A 90 -0.78 1.30 10.91
CA THR A 90 -1.93 0.40 11.05
C THR A 90 -2.55 0.52 12.45
N PRO A 91 -3.83 0.91 12.55
CA PRO A 91 -4.52 0.99 13.83
C PRO A 91 -4.87 -0.41 14.37
N PRO A 92 -5.11 -0.55 15.68
CA PRO A 92 -5.61 -1.79 16.28
C PRO A 92 -6.87 -2.31 15.58
N GLY A 93 -6.95 -3.63 15.38
CA GLY A 93 -8.09 -4.30 14.73
C GLY A 93 -8.06 -4.32 13.20
N LYS A 94 -6.99 -3.82 12.58
CA LYS A 94 -6.71 -3.97 11.16
C LYS A 94 -5.38 -4.69 10.94
N PHE A 95 -5.20 -5.22 9.72
CA PHE A 95 -3.93 -5.77 9.26
C PHE A 95 -3.22 -4.78 8.34
N PRO A 96 -1.88 -4.68 8.40
CA PRO A 96 -1.13 -3.93 7.39
C PRO A 96 -1.16 -4.66 6.03
N ALA A 97 -1.27 -3.90 4.94
CA ALA A 97 -1.11 -4.41 3.59
C ALA A 97 -0.24 -3.47 2.75
N LEU A 98 0.90 -3.97 2.30
CA LEU A 98 1.78 -3.27 1.38
C LEU A 98 1.49 -3.72 -0.05
N ILE A 99 0.96 -2.83 -0.86
CA ILE A 99 0.65 -3.06 -2.27
C ILE A 99 1.71 -2.37 -3.12
N TRP A 100 2.40 -3.12 -3.97
CA TRP A 100 3.39 -2.50 -4.84
C TRP A 100 3.35 -3.02 -6.27
N LYS A 101 3.84 -2.19 -7.15
CA LYS A 101 4.10 -2.54 -8.55
C LYS A 101 5.46 -2.02 -8.99
N LEU A 102 6.32 -2.90 -9.45
CA LEU A 102 7.55 -2.56 -10.14
C LEU A 102 7.29 -2.41 -11.64
N ASP A 103 8.23 -1.76 -12.36
CA ASP A 103 8.10 -1.62 -13.81
C ASP A 103 8.13 -3.00 -14.47
N ARG A 104 7.18 -3.24 -15.38
CA ARG A 104 6.98 -4.49 -16.11
C ARG A 104 6.66 -5.72 -15.26
N GLN A 105 6.27 -5.53 -14.00
CA GLN A 105 5.84 -6.61 -13.12
C GLN A 105 4.37 -6.49 -12.75
N PRO A 106 3.71 -7.59 -12.35
CA PRO A 106 2.36 -7.55 -11.83
C PRO A 106 2.29 -6.79 -10.49
N ILE A 107 1.07 -6.51 -10.06
CA ILE A 107 0.81 -6.00 -8.70
C ILE A 107 1.01 -7.16 -7.73
N ASN A 108 1.73 -6.87 -6.65
CA ASN A 108 1.94 -7.79 -5.54
C ASN A 108 1.41 -7.15 -4.25
N VAL A 109 0.95 -7.98 -3.33
CA VAL A 109 0.45 -7.55 -2.03
C VAL A 109 1.15 -8.35 -0.94
N ARG A 110 1.73 -7.67 0.04
CA ARG A 110 2.29 -8.30 1.24
C ARG A 110 1.39 -8.04 2.42
N ILE A 111 1.07 -9.12 3.13
CA ILE A 111 0.26 -9.11 4.34
C ILE A 111 0.95 -9.96 5.42
N PRO A 112 0.62 -9.77 6.71
CA PRO A 112 1.09 -10.69 7.75
C PRO A 112 0.44 -12.07 7.54
N ILE A 113 1.19 -13.14 7.82
CA ILE A 113 0.68 -14.52 7.76
C ILE A 113 -0.53 -14.68 8.69
N GLU A 114 -0.55 -13.93 9.77
CA GLU A 114 -1.65 -13.90 10.72
C GLU A 114 -3.00 -13.56 10.08
N ALA A 115 -3.05 -12.67 9.09
CA ALA A 115 -4.28 -12.37 8.35
C ALA A 115 -4.86 -13.62 7.64
N LEU A 116 -4.01 -14.57 7.24
CA LEU A 116 -4.42 -15.85 6.67
C LEU A 116 -4.87 -16.86 7.76
N VAL A 117 -4.26 -16.81 8.94
CA VAL A 117 -4.57 -17.71 10.06
C VAL A 117 -5.91 -17.34 10.70
N VAL A 118 -6.28 -16.07 10.75
CA VAL A 118 -7.58 -15.60 11.27
C VAL A 118 -8.76 -16.20 10.50
N LEU A 119 -8.60 -16.55 9.24
CA LEU A 119 -9.61 -17.29 8.47
C LEU A 119 -9.95 -18.68 9.06
N GLY A 120 -9.15 -19.17 10.02
CA GLY A 120 -9.37 -20.44 10.71
C GLY A 120 -9.49 -20.34 12.23
N ARG A 121 -9.58 -19.15 12.81
CA ARG A 121 -9.59 -18.95 14.28
C ARG A 121 -10.57 -17.85 14.71
N ASP A 122 -11.17 -18.06 15.88
CA ASP A 122 -12.11 -17.10 16.52
C ASP A 122 -11.43 -16.00 17.34
N ASP A 123 -10.11 -15.96 17.47
CA ASP A 123 -9.38 -15.08 18.38
C ASP A 123 -8.62 -13.98 17.66
N ALA A 124 -8.74 -12.77 18.19
CA ALA A 124 -8.09 -11.58 17.67
C ALA A 124 -6.56 -11.65 17.82
N ALA A 125 -5.88 -11.29 16.75
CA ALA A 125 -4.45 -11.18 16.63
C ALA A 125 -3.82 -10.09 17.51
N THR A 126 -2.64 -10.36 18.07
CA THR A 126 -1.84 -9.38 18.81
C THR A 126 -0.79 -8.71 17.92
N HIS A 127 -0.54 -7.43 18.17
CA HIS A 127 0.33 -6.55 17.36
C HIS A 127 1.79 -6.99 17.16
N ASP A 128 2.31 -7.92 17.98
CA ASP A 128 3.70 -8.37 17.93
C ASP A 128 4.03 -9.30 16.73
N ALA A 129 3.02 -9.65 15.94
CA ALA A 129 3.13 -10.61 14.83
C ALA A 129 3.53 -9.97 13.47
N TYR A 130 3.74 -8.65 13.39
CA TYR A 130 3.95 -7.97 12.10
C TYR A 130 5.42 -7.81 11.69
N ASP A 131 6.29 -8.69 12.16
CA ASP A 131 7.67 -8.75 11.65
C ASP A 131 7.67 -9.14 10.16
N TRP A 132 8.55 -8.52 9.38
CA TRP A 132 8.73 -8.82 7.96
C TRP A 132 8.91 -10.31 7.66
N ARG A 133 9.51 -11.07 8.59
CA ARG A 133 9.75 -12.53 8.47
C ARG A 133 8.46 -13.35 8.50
N TYR A 134 7.40 -12.83 9.11
CA TYR A 134 6.09 -13.50 9.25
C TYR A 134 5.07 -12.90 8.28
N THR A 135 5.49 -12.65 7.05
CA THR A 135 4.64 -12.09 5.99
C THR A 135 4.52 -13.04 4.81
N ALA A 136 3.41 -12.94 4.09
CA ALA A 136 3.20 -13.59 2.80
C ALA A 136 3.08 -12.53 1.69
N THR A 137 3.62 -12.86 0.51
CA THR A 137 3.40 -12.06 -0.70
C THR A 137 2.43 -12.81 -1.59
N LEU A 138 1.33 -12.17 -1.93
CA LEU A 138 0.24 -12.70 -2.72
C LEU A 138 0.15 -11.98 -4.07
N SER A 139 -0.45 -12.64 -5.06
CA SER A 139 -0.95 -11.96 -6.24
C SER A 139 -2.11 -11.03 -5.86
N TRP A 140 -2.48 -10.10 -6.75
CA TRP A 140 -3.66 -9.26 -6.54
C TRP A 140 -4.93 -10.12 -6.35
N ASP A 141 -5.14 -11.10 -7.22
CA ASP A 141 -6.34 -11.93 -7.22
C ASP A 141 -6.46 -12.78 -5.95
N ASP A 142 -5.35 -13.38 -5.49
CA ASP A 142 -5.32 -14.17 -4.26
C ASP A 142 -5.60 -13.28 -3.03
N TRP A 143 -5.04 -12.06 -3.01
CA TRP A 143 -5.32 -11.13 -1.92
C TRP A 143 -6.79 -10.67 -1.91
N ILE A 144 -7.39 -10.41 -3.06
CA ILE A 144 -8.83 -10.08 -3.16
C ILE A 144 -9.70 -11.22 -2.60
N MET A 145 -9.35 -12.47 -2.85
CA MET A 145 -10.03 -13.63 -2.22
C MET A 145 -9.94 -13.55 -0.70
N VAL A 146 -8.76 -13.33 -0.14
CA VAL A 146 -8.56 -13.18 1.32
C VAL A 146 -9.42 -12.03 1.87
N VAL A 147 -9.47 -10.89 1.19
CA VAL A 147 -10.30 -9.74 1.60
C VAL A 147 -11.77 -10.11 1.64
N ARG A 148 -12.29 -10.79 0.61
CA ARG A 148 -13.68 -11.23 0.54
C ARG A 148 -14.05 -12.14 1.71
N GLU A 149 -13.20 -13.12 2.02
CA GLU A 149 -13.42 -14.03 3.15
C GLU A 149 -13.44 -13.27 4.49
N LEU A 150 -12.48 -12.37 4.73
CA LEU A 150 -12.44 -11.56 5.94
C LEU A 150 -13.65 -10.61 6.08
N LEU A 151 -14.19 -10.10 4.97
CA LEU A 151 -15.39 -9.27 4.98
C LEU A 151 -16.64 -10.11 5.30
N CYS A 152 -16.75 -11.34 4.77
CA CYS A 152 -17.85 -12.24 5.06
C CYS A 152 -17.87 -12.64 6.55
N MET A 153 -16.72 -12.91 7.16
CA MET A 153 -16.63 -13.26 8.58
C MET A 153 -17.11 -12.16 9.52
N LYS A 154 -16.93 -10.88 9.15
CA LYS A 154 -17.33 -9.74 9.99
C LYS A 154 -18.85 -9.45 9.92
N GLN A 155 -19.58 -10.08 9.01
CA GLN A 155 -21.02 -9.90 8.85
C GLN A 155 -21.85 -10.99 9.55
N SER A 156 -21.18 -12.04 10.05
CA SER A 156 -21.79 -13.16 10.80
C SER A 156 -21.70 -12.91 12.28
#